data_368b1d50f5007b93958f931724adcce1
#
_entry.id   368b1d50f5007b93958f931724adcce1
#
_cell.length_a   1.000
_cell.length_b   1.000
_cell.length_c   1.000
_cell.angle_alpha   90.00
_cell.angle_beta   90.00
_cell.angle_gamma   90.00
#
_symmetry.space_group_name_H-M   'P 1'
#
loop_
_entity.id
_entity.type
_entity.pdbx_description
1 polymer ?
#
loop_
_entity_poly.entity_id
_entity_poly.type
_entity_poly.pdbx_seq_one_letter_code
_entity_poly.pdbx_strand_id
1 'polypeptide(L)'
;MSKGLSKFMYSQLDELEALFKKKHEQYSSGADELANFRRGALLNGRTDDAEGMFEELKAYAAKHIAFVYTHDIHGEKITESLKDITVYSLIGLYMVELAKAEDEETYSLGLRHLDDVFITATAENYHRGHELGNVIKPAFAVRESKEDTEK
;
A
#
# COMPACT_ATOMS: atom_id res chain seq x y z
N MET A 1 -27.48 12.74 -30.21
CA MET A 1 -26.06 13.18 -30.26
C MET A 1 -25.31 12.52 -29.11
N SER A 2 -24.29 11.73 -29.39
CA SER A 2 -23.42 11.17 -28.33
C SER A 2 -22.68 12.33 -27.65
N LYS A 3 -22.66 12.29 -26.29
CA LYS A 3 -21.78 13.20 -25.54
C LYS A 3 -20.34 12.90 -25.96
N GLY A 4 -19.51 13.92 -26.23
CA GLY A 4 -18.07 13.69 -26.46
C GLY A 4 -17.45 12.93 -25.28
N LEU A 5 -16.42 12.11 -25.53
CA LEU A 5 -15.78 11.25 -24.55
C LEU A 5 -15.42 12.01 -23.26
N SER A 6 -14.78 13.18 -23.36
CA SER A 6 -14.38 13.95 -22.17
C SER A 6 -15.58 14.33 -21.29
N LYS A 7 -16.68 14.82 -21.89
CA LYS A 7 -17.88 15.17 -21.14
C LYS A 7 -18.53 13.95 -20.49
N PHE A 8 -18.50 12.80 -21.17
CA PHE A 8 -18.97 11.53 -20.62
C PHE A 8 -18.11 11.10 -19.44
N MET A 9 -16.77 11.17 -19.56
CA MET A 9 -15.83 10.79 -18.49
C MET A 9 -16.07 11.61 -17.22
N TYR A 10 -16.16 12.94 -17.32
CA TYR A 10 -16.43 13.77 -16.14
C TYR A 10 -17.77 13.42 -15.47
N SER A 11 -18.82 13.23 -16.27
CA SER A 11 -20.13 12.81 -15.77
C SER A 11 -20.06 11.44 -15.05
N GLN A 12 -19.22 10.51 -15.52
CA GLN A 12 -19.04 9.20 -14.87
C GLN A 12 -18.22 9.29 -13.57
N LEU A 13 -17.25 10.20 -13.48
CA LEU A 13 -16.52 10.42 -12.24
C LEU A 13 -17.43 10.91 -11.11
N ASP A 14 -18.36 11.84 -11.42
CA ASP A 14 -19.37 12.31 -10.44
C ASP A 14 -20.27 11.14 -9.96
N GLU A 15 -20.71 10.30 -10.89
CA GLU A 15 -21.54 9.12 -10.58
C GLU A 15 -20.76 8.07 -9.74
N LEU A 16 -19.46 7.85 -10.04
CA LEU A 16 -18.60 6.94 -9.30
C LEU A 16 -18.34 7.43 -7.88
N GLU A 17 -18.14 8.73 -7.70
CA GLU A 17 -18.01 9.34 -6.37
C GLU A 17 -19.28 9.08 -5.53
N ALA A 18 -20.46 9.32 -6.09
CA ALA A 18 -21.73 9.05 -5.40
C ALA A 18 -21.92 7.55 -5.07
N LEU A 19 -21.54 6.67 -5.99
CA LEU A 19 -21.58 5.22 -5.78
C LEU A 19 -20.61 4.79 -4.67
N PHE A 20 -19.40 5.32 -4.67
CA PHE A 20 -18.40 5.05 -3.64
C PHE A 20 -18.91 5.49 -2.26
N LYS A 21 -19.38 6.72 -2.11
CA LYS A 21 -19.93 7.23 -0.85
C LYS A 21 -21.01 6.32 -0.28
N LYS A 22 -21.97 5.91 -1.12
CA LYS A 22 -23.06 5.01 -0.71
C LYS A 22 -22.55 3.64 -0.24
N LYS A 23 -21.58 3.05 -0.97
CA LYS A 23 -21.01 1.75 -0.58
C LYS A 23 -20.13 1.88 0.65
N HIS A 24 -19.34 2.95 0.74
CA HIS A 24 -18.47 3.23 1.88
C HIS A 24 -19.24 3.34 3.19
N GLU A 25 -20.35 4.07 3.22
CA GLU A 25 -21.25 4.14 4.38
C GLU A 25 -21.79 2.77 4.84
N GLN A 26 -21.97 1.82 3.91
CA GLN A 26 -22.48 0.47 4.20
C GLN A 26 -21.41 -0.49 4.70
N TYR A 27 -20.17 -0.36 4.25
CA TYR A 27 -19.11 -1.37 4.44
C TYR A 27 -17.95 -0.90 5.32
N SER A 28 -17.80 0.39 5.55
CA SER A 28 -16.85 0.91 6.53
C SER A 28 -17.37 0.71 7.95
N SER A 29 -16.48 0.54 8.90
CA SER A 29 -16.80 0.48 10.33
C SER A 29 -16.15 1.64 11.07
N GLY A 30 -16.78 2.81 11.00
CA GLY A 30 -16.26 3.99 11.70
C GLY A 30 -14.88 4.43 11.22
N ALA A 31 -13.84 4.14 11.99
CA ALA A 31 -12.47 4.55 11.68
C ALA A 31 -11.75 3.63 10.66
N ASP A 32 -12.26 2.42 10.39
CA ASP A 32 -11.65 1.48 9.43
C ASP A 32 -12.40 1.50 8.09
N GLU A 33 -11.86 2.25 7.15
CA GLU A 33 -12.43 2.41 5.81
C GLU A 33 -12.33 1.13 4.96
N LEU A 34 -11.41 0.23 5.28
CA LEU A 34 -11.18 -1.03 4.59
C LEU A 34 -11.70 -2.26 5.37
N ALA A 35 -12.53 -2.04 6.40
CA ALA A 35 -13.03 -3.10 7.29
C ALA A 35 -13.58 -4.32 6.57
N ASN A 36 -14.25 -4.14 5.44
CA ASN A 36 -14.81 -5.24 4.66
C ASN A 36 -13.71 -6.12 4.03
N PHE A 37 -12.68 -5.49 3.46
CA PHE A 37 -11.54 -6.21 2.87
C PHE A 37 -10.71 -6.90 3.94
N ARG A 38 -10.49 -6.25 5.08
CA ARG A 38 -9.78 -6.81 6.23
C ARG A 38 -10.46 -8.07 6.75
N ARG A 39 -11.77 -7.99 6.99
CA ARG A 39 -12.56 -9.16 7.43
C ARG A 39 -12.57 -10.27 6.40
N GLY A 40 -12.74 -9.93 5.11
CA GLY A 40 -12.71 -10.90 4.02
C GLY A 40 -11.34 -11.59 3.92
N ALA A 41 -10.24 -10.85 4.03
CA ALA A 41 -8.90 -11.39 4.04
C ALA A 41 -8.70 -12.42 5.16
N LEU A 42 -9.05 -12.04 6.40
CA LEU A 42 -8.96 -12.94 7.56
C LEU A 42 -9.83 -14.20 7.42
N LEU A 43 -11.07 -14.06 6.92
CA LEU A 43 -11.98 -15.20 6.69
C LEU A 43 -11.43 -16.16 5.63
N ASN A 44 -10.65 -15.65 4.67
CA ASN A 44 -10.01 -16.44 3.61
C ASN A 44 -8.58 -16.86 3.97
N GLY A 45 -8.17 -16.76 5.25
CA GLY A 45 -6.86 -17.19 5.74
C GLY A 45 -5.68 -16.35 5.27
N ARG A 46 -5.94 -15.08 4.91
CA ARG A 46 -4.92 -14.10 4.54
C ARG A 46 -4.58 -13.21 5.74
N THR A 47 -3.55 -12.39 5.61
CA THR A 47 -3.20 -11.36 6.60
C THR A 47 -4.17 -10.18 6.54
N ASP A 48 -4.20 -9.36 7.58
CA ASP A 48 -5.05 -8.15 7.68
C ASP A 48 -4.31 -6.85 7.34
N ASP A 49 -3.10 -6.98 6.78
CA ASP A 49 -2.28 -5.91 6.23
C ASP A 49 -2.73 -5.49 4.80
N ALA A 50 -2.04 -4.52 4.22
CA ALA A 50 -2.35 -4.02 2.89
C ALA A 50 -2.27 -5.12 1.82
N GLU A 51 -1.30 -6.04 1.92
CA GLU A 51 -1.14 -7.14 0.96
C GLU A 51 -2.29 -8.14 1.03
N GLY A 52 -2.66 -8.59 2.23
CA GLY A 52 -3.76 -9.53 2.42
C GLY A 52 -5.10 -8.95 1.97
N MET A 53 -5.36 -7.66 2.27
CA MET A 53 -6.53 -6.94 1.79
C MET A 53 -6.55 -6.78 0.26
N PHE A 54 -5.39 -6.56 -0.36
CA PHE A 54 -5.27 -6.47 -1.82
C PHE A 54 -5.58 -7.79 -2.51
N GLU A 55 -5.14 -8.92 -1.95
CA GLU A 55 -5.51 -10.25 -2.45
C GLU A 55 -7.03 -10.51 -2.34
N GLU A 56 -7.67 -10.00 -1.29
CA GLU A 56 -9.13 -10.07 -1.16
C GLU A 56 -9.85 -9.19 -2.18
N LEU A 57 -9.35 -7.97 -2.41
CA LEU A 57 -9.85 -7.08 -3.45
C LEU A 57 -9.84 -7.75 -4.84
N LYS A 58 -8.76 -8.47 -5.18
CA LYS A 58 -8.65 -9.19 -6.45
C LYS A 58 -9.75 -10.25 -6.58
N ALA A 59 -10.08 -10.95 -5.50
CA ALA A 59 -11.16 -11.92 -5.50
C ALA A 59 -12.54 -11.26 -5.75
N TYR A 60 -12.78 -10.08 -5.16
CA TYR A 60 -14.01 -9.32 -5.41
C TYR A 60 -14.09 -8.77 -6.82
N ALA A 61 -13.00 -8.27 -7.37
CA ALA A 61 -12.95 -7.76 -8.73
C ALA A 61 -13.11 -8.86 -9.79
N ALA A 62 -12.59 -10.05 -9.52
CA ALA A 62 -12.54 -11.16 -10.49
C ALA A 62 -13.92 -11.54 -11.03
N LYS A 63 -14.97 -11.54 -10.22
CA LYS A 63 -16.34 -11.86 -10.66
C LYS A 63 -16.87 -10.85 -11.69
N HIS A 64 -16.57 -9.56 -11.52
CA HIS A 64 -16.99 -8.51 -12.44
C HIS A 64 -16.18 -8.55 -13.74
N ILE A 65 -14.87 -8.82 -13.64
CA ILE A 65 -14.00 -9.03 -14.77
C ILE A 65 -14.49 -10.23 -15.60
N ALA A 66 -14.72 -11.38 -14.95
CA ALA A 66 -15.23 -12.58 -15.62
C ALA A 66 -16.58 -12.32 -16.31
N PHE A 67 -17.47 -11.55 -15.66
CA PHE A 67 -18.75 -11.18 -16.23
C PHE A 67 -18.57 -10.36 -17.51
N VAL A 68 -17.72 -9.32 -17.49
CA VAL A 68 -17.45 -8.47 -18.66
C VAL A 68 -16.84 -9.29 -19.81
N TYR A 69 -15.96 -10.25 -19.52
CA TYR A 69 -15.32 -11.09 -20.54
C TYR A 69 -16.29 -12.09 -21.21
N THR A 70 -17.34 -12.50 -20.51
CA THR A 70 -18.28 -13.53 -20.98
C THR A 70 -19.56 -12.97 -21.59
N HIS A 71 -19.76 -11.65 -21.53
CA HIS A 71 -20.96 -10.98 -22.05
C HIS A 71 -20.59 -9.93 -23.08
N ASP A 72 -21.50 -9.66 -24.01
CA ASP A 72 -21.33 -8.61 -25.01
C ASP A 72 -21.67 -7.21 -24.44
N ILE A 73 -21.43 -6.16 -25.22
CA ILE A 73 -21.64 -4.77 -24.81
C ILE A 73 -23.09 -4.43 -24.45
N HIS A 74 -24.06 -5.25 -24.88
CA HIS A 74 -25.48 -5.08 -24.61
C HIS A 74 -25.96 -5.85 -23.39
N GLY A 75 -25.05 -6.56 -22.71
CA GLY A 75 -25.37 -7.31 -21.49
C GLY A 75 -25.93 -6.40 -20.39
N GLU A 76 -27.04 -6.79 -19.79
CA GLU A 76 -27.83 -5.98 -18.85
C GLU A 76 -26.97 -5.37 -17.71
N LYS A 77 -25.98 -6.12 -17.19
CA LYS A 77 -25.13 -5.68 -16.07
C LYS A 77 -23.72 -5.23 -16.46
N ILE A 78 -23.43 -5.06 -17.77
CA ILE A 78 -22.09 -4.64 -18.23
C ILE A 78 -21.69 -3.30 -17.63
N THR A 79 -22.59 -2.31 -17.65
CA THR A 79 -22.34 -0.98 -17.10
C THR A 79 -22.04 -1.02 -15.61
N GLU A 80 -22.82 -1.79 -14.84
CA GLU A 80 -22.61 -1.97 -13.40
C GLU A 80 -21.25 -2.63 -13.11
N SER A 81 -20.95 -3.73 -13.79
CA SER A 81 -19.68 -4.43 -13.63
C SER A 81 -18.47 -3.57 -13.97
N LEU A 82 -18.54 -2.74 -15.02
CA LEU A 82 -17.47 -1.80 -15.36
C LEU A 82 -17.29 -0.71 -14.30
N LYS A 83 -18.38 -0.20 -13.72
CA LYS A 83 -18.30 0.75 -12.60
C LYS A 83 -17.69 0.12 -11.36
N ASP A 84 -18.08 -1.10 -11.01
CA ASP A 84 -17.51 -1.82 -9.87
C ASP A 84 -16.00 -2.10 -10.08
N ILE A 85 -15.57 -2.52 -11.26
CA ILE A 85 -14.14 -2.69 -11.60
C ILE A 85 -13.38 -1.37 -11.40
N THR A 86 -13.97 -0.24 -11.83
CA THR A 86 -13.34 1.07 -11.67
C THR A 86 -13.18 1.44 -10.20
N VAL A 87 -14.21 1.24 -9.38
CA VAL A 87 -14.14 1.50 -7.93
C VAL A 87 -13.10 0.60 -7.26
N TYR A 88 -13.07 -0.71 -7.57
CA TYR A 88 -12.04 -1.61 -7.04
C TYR A 88 -10.64 -1.23 -7.47
N SER A 89 -10.46 -0.70 -8.69
CA SER A 89 -9.16 -0.21 -9.13
C SER A 89 -8.68 0.99 -8.32
N LEU A 90 -9.57 1.92 -7.97
CA LEU A 90 -9.24 3.07 -7.12
C LEU A 90 -8.93 2.65 -5.67
N ILE A 91 -9.69 1.70 -5.12
CA ILE A 91 -9.41 1.12 -3.80
C ILE A 91 -8.06 0.40 -3.81
N GLY A 92 -7.75 -0.34 -4.90
CA GLY A 92 -6.47 -1.00 -5.07
C GLY A 92 -5.29 -0.03 -5.10
N LEU A 93 -5.43 1.13 -5.76
CA LEU A 93 -4.41 2.19 -5.72
C LEU A 93 -4.17 2.69 -4.29
N TYR A 94 -5.22 2.87 -3.50
CA TYR A 94 -5.09 3.24 -2.09
C TYR A 94 -4.35 2.18 -1.27
N MET A 95 -4.67 0.89 -1.47
CA MET A 95 -3.97 -0.22 -0.80
C MET A 95 -2.47 -0.27 -1.16
N VAL A 96 -2.11 0.06 -2.41
CA VAL A 96 -0.70 0.17 -2.82
C VAL A 96 0.03 1.29 -2.06
N GLU A 97 -0.63 2.43 -1.82
CA GLU A 97 -0.04 3.51 -1.03
C GLU A 97 0.09 3.13 0.46
N LEU A 98 -0.89 2.37 1.00
CA LEU A 98 -0.79 1.83 2.36
C LEU A 98 0.39 0.86 2.51
N ALA A 99 0.57 -0.07 1.57
CA ALA A 99 1.69 -1.01 1.60
C ALA A 99 3.04 -0.29 1.60
N LYS A 100 3.20 0.76 0.80
CA LYS A 100 4.43 1.58 0.81
C LYS A 100 4.67 2.24 2.17
N ALA A 101 3.62 2.77 2.80
CA ALA A 101 3.73 3.39 4.12
C ALA A 101 4.07 2.37 5.22
N GLU A 102 3.49 1.16 5.16
CA GLU A 102 3.80 0.05 6.07
C GLU A 102 5.26 -0.39 5.92
N ASP A 103 5.78 -0.48 4.68
CA ASP A 103 7.18 -0.80 4.40
C ASP A 103 8.14 0.27 4.93
N GLU A 104 7.85 1.56 4.74
CA GLU A 104 8.65 2.67 5.23
C GLU A 104 8.68 2.72 6.77
N GLU A 105 7.56 2.46 7.43
CA GLU A 105 7.47 2.38 8.88
C GLU A 105 8.30 1.21 9.42
N THR A 106 8.17 0.03 8.82
CA THR A 106 8.92 -1.17 9.19
C THR A 106 10.42 -0.95 9.02
N TYR A 107 10.84 -0.35 7.91
CA TYR A 107 12.24 -0.01 7.66
C TYR A 107 12.77 1.00 8.68
N SER A 108 12.02 2.04 8.99
CA SER A 108 12.37 3.06 9.98
C SER A 108 12.51 2.48 11.39
N LEU A 109 11.61 1.57 11.79
CA LEU A 109 11.67 0.85 13.07
C LEU A 109 12.88 -0.08 13.12
N GLY A 110 13.18 -0.78 12.02
CA GLY A 110 14.36 -1.64 11.89
C GLY A 110 15.67 -0.87 12.05
N LEU A 111 15.79 0.30 11.43
CA LEU A 111 16.95 1.18 11.57
C LEU A 111 17.12 1.67 13.02
N ARG A 112 16.04 2.11 13.68
CA ARG A 112 16.10 2.54 15.09
C ARG A 112 16.57 1.40 16.00
N HIS A 113 16.06 0.19 15.76
CA HIS A 113 16.49 -0.98 16.54
C HIS A 113 17.98 -1.30 16.33
N LEU A 114 18.50 -1.17 15.11
CA LEU A 114 19.93 -1.33 14.83
C LEU A 114 20.78 -0.26 15.51
N ASP A 115 20.33 1.00 15.51
CA ASP A 115 21.00 2.09 16.21
C ASP A 115 21.06 1.83 17.72
N ASP A 116 19.96 1.39 18.33
CA ASP A 116 19.90 1.06 19.76
C ASP A 116 20.83 -0.12 20.11
N VAL A 117 20.85 -1.17 19.28
CA VAL A 117 21.76 -2.32 19.45
C VAL A 117 23.21 -1.88 19.30
N PHE A 118 23.52 -1.01 18.32
CA PHE A 118 24.87 -0.52 18.09
C PHE A 118 25.35 0.37 19.24
N ILE A 119 24.50 1.27 19.75
CA ILE A 119 24.79 2.13 20.92
C ILE A 119 25.05 1.27 22.15
N THR A 120 24.23 0.27 22.41
CA THR A 120 24.40 -0.64 23.57
C THR A 120 25.69 -1.44 23.48
N ALA A 121 25.96 -2.01 22.28
CA ALA A 121 27.19 -2.78 22.04
C ALA A 121 28.44 -1.91 22.12
N THR A 122 28.39 -0.65 21.68
CA THR A 122 29.53 0.27 21.82
C THR A 122 29.73 0.72 23.23
N ALA A 123 28.68 0.94 24.02
CA ALA A 123 28.77 1.28 25.44
C ALA A 123 29.37 0.12 26.25
N GLU A 124 28.93 -1.11 26.02
CA GLU A 124 29.48 -2.29 26.67
C GLU A 124 30.96 -2.53 26.31
N ASN A 125 31.35 -2.32 25.05
CA ASN A 125 32.70 -2.42 24.59
C ASN A 125 33.59 -1.29 25.13
N TYR A 126 33.03 -0.08 25.31
CA TYR A 126 33.75 1.04 25.92
C TYR A 126 34.09 0.74 27.38
N HIS A 127 33.15 0.17 28.15
CA HIS A 127 33.39 -0.25 29.52
C HIS A 127 34.43 -1.39 29.63
N ARG A 128 34.36 -2.35 28.66
CA ARG A 128 35.31 -3.47 28.60
C ARG A 128 36.69 -3.06 28.04
N GLY A 129 36.73 -2.10 27.14
CA GLY A 129 37.96 -1.56 26.52
C GLY A 129 38.77 -0.70 27.46
N HIS A 130 38.16 -0.12 28.50
CA HIS A 130 38.90 0.57 29.59
C HIS A 130 39.73 -0.39 30.42
N GLU A 131 39.39 -1.68 30.41
CA GLU A 131 40.19 -2.72 31.06
C GLU A 131 41.29 -3.30 30.15
N LEU A 132 41.21 -3.17 28.81
CA LEU A 132 42.10 -3.86 27.89
C LEU A 132 42.86 -2.96 26.90
N GLY A 133 42.70 -1.64 26.92
CA GLY A 133 43.56 -0.68 26.18
C GLY A 133 43.50 -0.72 24.65
N ASN A 134 42.54 -1.41 24.01
CA ASN A 134 42.44 -1.50 22.56
C ASN A 134 41.11 -0.92 22.04
N VAL A 135 41.16 0.25 21.45
CA VAL A 135 40.03 0.86 20.75
C VAL A 135 39.98 0.33 19.32
N ILE A 136 38.99 -0.53 19.00
CA ILE A 136 38.67 -0.92 17.63
C ILE A 136 37.92 0.26 17.00
N LYS A 137 38.54 0.91 16.01
CA LYS A 137 37.86 1.93 15.20
C LYS A 137 36.80 1.26 14.30
N PRO A 138 35.55 1.77 14.23
CA PRO A 138 34.54 1.20 13.35
C PRO A 138 34.93 1.34 11.87
N ALA A 139 34.76 0.29 11.10
CA ALA A 139 35.15 0.17 9.69
C ALA A 139 34.26 0.96 8.69
N PHE A 140 33.34 1.80 9.18
CA PHE A 140 32.47 2.64 8.34
C PHE A 140 32.78 4.13 8.53
N ALA A 141 34.02 4.53 8.22
CA ALA A 141 34.33 5.94 8.00
C ALA A 141 34.19 6.25 6.49
N VAL A 142 33.07 6.90 6.20
CA VAL A 142 32.89 7.92 5.15
C VAL A 142 33.68 7.70 3.84
N ARG A 143 32.98 7.28 2.79
CA ARG A 143 33.38 7.62 1.43
C ARG A 143 33.07 9.10 1.21
N GLU A 144 34.04 9.95 1.44
CA GLU A 144 34.06 11.31 0.88
C GLU A 144 34.08 11.18 -0.65
N SER A 145 33.02 11.71 -1.28
CA SER A 145 33.00 11.95 -2.73
C SER A 145 34.03 13.01 -3.06
N LYS A 146 35.13 12.62 -3.70
CA LYS A 146 36.04 13.57 -4.36
C LYS A 146 35.28 14.10 -5.58
N GLU A 147 34.87 15.35 -5.54
CA GLU A 147 34.60 16.15 -6.71
C GLU A 147 35.94 16.38 -7.44
N ASP A 148 36.10 15.73 -8.59
CA ASP A 148 37.16 16.05 -9.53
C ASP A 148 36.79 17.35 -10.26
N THR A 149 37.38 18.44 -9.79
CA THR A 149 37.55 19.66 -10.55
C THR A 149 38.73 19.42 -11.53
N GLU A 150 38.44 19.18 -12.80
CA GLU A 150 39.39 19.40 -13.88
C GLU A 150 38.88 20.44 -14.89
N LYS A 151 39.81 21.32 -15.20
CA LYS A 151 39.88 22.48 -16.06
C LYS A 151 39.37 22.29 -17.50
#